data_3dfa42961586dffbcb2fc42cfa45dad2
#
_entry.id   3dfa42961586dffbcb2fc42cfa45dad2
#
_cell.length_a   1.000
_cell.length_b   1.000
_cell.length_c   1.000
_cell.angle_alpha   90.00
_cell.angle_beta   90.00
_cell.angle_gamma   90.00
#
_symmetry.space_group_name_H-M   'P 1'
#
loop_
_entity.id
_entity.type
_entity.pdbx_description
1 polymer ?
#
loop_
_entity_poly.entity_id
_entity_poly.type
_entity_poly.pdbx_seq_one_letter_code
_entity_poly.pdbx_strand_id
1 'polypeptide(L)'
;ERRGVITFNWTPNFTDAEGFVFIEFPEFFQGCRVGDGGDGACGSPKGWLKKAANYKFPKTHPAAYTAFSKISFTSTDIGQMAALVDVDKMSHQDAAKSWLAAHEDVWKPFTE
;
A
#
# COMPACT_ATOMS: atom_id res chain seq x y z
N GLU A 1 -9.19 0.82 29.20
CA GLU A 1 -10.46 0.54 28.49
C GLU A 1 -10.22 0.68 26.99
N ARG A 2 -10.44 -0.42 26.23
CA ARG A 2 -10.44 -0.36 24.78
C ARG A 2 -11.75 0.29 24.32
N ARG A 3 -11.69 1.55 23.93
CA ARG A 3 -12.83 2.21 23.29
C ARG A 3 -12.90 1.76 21.84
N GLY A 4 -14.05 1.25 21.40
CA GLY A 4 -14.30 1.02 19.98
C GLY A 4 -14.29 2.36 19.25
N VAL A 5 -13.46 2.49 18.23
CA VAL A 5 -13.36 3.71 17.43
C VAL A 5 -13.57 3.32 15.96
N ILE A 6 -14.38 4.09 15.26
CA ILE A 6 -14.51 4.04 13.81
C ILE A 6 -13.67 5.17 13.23
N THR A 7 -12.80 4.85 12.30
CA THR A 7 -11.92 5.83 11.64
C THR A 7 -11.84 5.57 10.14
N PHE A 8 -11.35 6.54 9.39
CA PHE A 8 -11.08 6.44 7.97
C PHE A 8 -9.57 6.43 7.77
N ASN A 9 -9.10 5.54 6.92
CA ASN A 9 -7.70 5.53 6.51
C ASN A 9 -7.59 5.06 5.05
N TRP A 10 -6.46 5.40 4.44
CA TRP A 10 -6.09 4.89 3.12
C TRP A 10 -5.43 3.53 3.25
N THR A 11 -5.70 2.64 2.31
CA THR A 11 -5.00 1.36 2.19
C THR A 11 -4.13 1.39 0.92
N PRO A 12 -2.93 0.80 0.93
CA PRO A 12 -2.27 0.12 2.04
C PRO A 12 -1.67 1.07 3.09
N ASN A 13 -1.79 0.72 4.38
CA ASN A 13 -1.29 1.49 5.51
C ASN A 13 -0.99 0.54 6.69
N PHE A 14 -0.38 1.04 7.78
CA PHE A 14 -0.12 0.24 8.98
C PHE A 14 -1.41 -0.38 9.58
N THR A 15 -2.56 0.23 9.39
CA THR A 15 -3.86 -0.33 9.83
C THR A 15 -4.23 -1.64 9.14
N ASP A 16 -3.59 -1.96 8.01
CA ASP A 16 -3.81 -3.25 7.33
C ASP A 16 -3.10 -4.40 8.06
N ALA A 17 -2.08 -4.09 8.90
CA ALA A 17 -1.29 -5.06 9.66
C ALA A 17 -1.61 -5.09 11.17
N GLU A 18 -2.28 -4.09 11.73
CA GLU A 18 -2.36 -3.82 13.17
C GLU A 18 -3.75 -4.07 13.81
N GLY A 19 -4.40 -5.18 13.50
CA GLY A 19 -5.59 -5.64 14.22
C GLY A 19 -6.83 -4.75 14.07
N PHE A 20 -6.88 -3.92 13.05
CA PHE A 20 -8.07 -3.20 12.64
C PHE A 20 -8.97 -4.10 11.78
N VAL A 21 -10.26 -3.87 11.85
CA VAL A 21 -11.23 -4.59 11.04
C VAL A 21 -11.87 -3.61 10.07
N PHE A 22 -11.77 -3.90 8.79
CA PHE A 22 -12.43 -3.10 7.77
C PHE A 22 -13.94 -3.34 7.78
N ILE A 23 -14.68 -2.25 7.68
CA ILE A 23 -16.13 -2.31 7.46
C ILE A 23 -16.31 -2.41 5.94
N GLU A 24 -16.87 -3.52 5.48
CA GLU A 24 -17.19 -3.71 4.07
C GLU A 24 -18.43 -2.90 3.70
N PHE A 25 -18.28 -2.08 2.67
CA PHE A 25 -19.38 -1.36 2.03
C PHE A 25 -19.78 -2.08 0.73
N PRO A 26 -21.01 -1.87 0.24
CA PRO A 26 -21.39 -2.32 -1.09
C PRO A 26 -20.41 -1.85 -2.15
N GLU A 27 -20.23 -2.65 -3.20
CA GLU A 27 -19.29 -2.29 -4.27
C GLU A 27 -19.63 -0.93 -4.90
N PHE A 28 -18.57 -0.20 -5.29
CA PHE A 28 -18.74 1.04 -6.04
C PHE A 28 -19.36 0.76 -7.42
N PHE A 29 -20.34 1.59 -7.78
CA PHE A 29 -20.86 1.67 -9.15
C PHE A 29 -20.98 3.13 -9.58
N GLN A 30 -20.93 3.36 -10.88
CA GLN A 30 -21.03 4.73 -11.44
C GLN A 30 -22.35 5.39 -11.04
N GLY A 31 -22.30 6.57 -10.47
CA GLY A 31 -23.47 7.32 -10.00
C GLY A 31 -23.90 7.04 -8.57
N CYS A 32 -23.22 6.14 -7.82
CA CYS A 32 -23.62 5.83 -6.45
C CYS A 32 -23.29 6.95 -5.44
N ARG A 33 -22.39 7.86 -5.78
CA ARG A 33 -22.01 8.95 -4.87
C ARG A 33 -23.10 10.02 -4.79
N VAL A 34 -23.20 10.66 -3.63
CA VAL A 34 -24.12 11.78 -3.43
C VAL A 34 -23.89 12.91 -4.44
N GLY A 35 -22.60 13.22 -4.77
CA GLY A 35 -22.27 14.22 -5.78
C GLY A 35 -22.67 13.86 -7.21
N ASP A 36 -22.93 12.58 -7.48
CA ASP A 36 -23.37 12.07 -8.79
C ASP A 36 -24.88 11.78 -8.80
N GLY A 37 -25.60 12.16 -7.74
CA GLY A 37 -27.04 11.95 -7.60
C GLY A 37 -27.45 10.65 -6.93
N GLY A 38 -26.51 9.85 -6.44
CA GLY A 38 -26.75 8.64 -5.67
C GLY A 38 -27.02 8.90 -4.19
N ASP A 39 -27.29 7.86 -3.44
CA ASP A 39 -27.53 7.89 -1.98
C ASP A 39 -26.24 7.80 -1.13
N GLY A 40 -25.10 7.56 -1.76
CA GLY A 40 -23.80 7.41 -1.10
C GLY A 40 -23.61 6.04 -0.41
N ALA A 41 -24.53 5.11 -0.56
CA ALA A 41 -24.46 3.79 0.07
C ALA A 41 -23.55 2.82 -0.70
N CYS A 42 -22.33 3.25 -1.01
CA CYS A 42 -21.32 2.45 -1.70
C CYS A 42 -19.91 2.75 -1.20
N GLY A 43 -19.01 1.79 -1.40
CA GLY A 43 -17.59 1.94 -1.13
C GLY A 43 -16.87 2.85 -2.12
N SER A 44 -15.57 2.96 -1.97
CA SER A 44 -14.70 3.68 -2.92
C SER A 44 -14.43 2.83 -4.16
N PRO A 45 -14.20 3.45 -5.32
CA PRO A 45 -13.73 2.71 -6.49
C PRO A 45 -12.40 2.04 -6.18
N LYS A 46 -12.21 0.83 -6.70
CA LYS A 46 -10.92 0.12 -6.56
C LYS A 46 -9.81 0.93 -7.21
N GLY A 47 -8.76 1.17 -6.46
CA GLY A 47 -7.53 1.77 -6.93
C GLY A 47 -6.36 0.81 -6.80
N TRP A 48 -5.20 1.27 -7.24
CA TRP A 48 -3.94 0.54 -7.07
C TRP A 48 -2.77 1.51 -6.99
N LEU A 49 -1.71 1.10 -6.33
CA LEU A 49 -0.47 1.87 -6.32
C LEU A 49 0.23 1.76 -7.68
N LYS A 50 0.71 2.88 -8.16
CA LYS A 50 1.43 2.98 -9.43
C LYS A 50 2.89 3.28 -9.19
N LYS A 51 3.75 2.69 -10.03
CA LYS A 51 5.17 3.08 -10.10
C LYS A 51 5.32 4.21 -11.11
N ALA A 52 6.14 5.20 -10.78
CA ALA A 52 6.47 6.30 -11.67
C ALA A 52 7.98 6.45 -11.78
N ALA A 53 8.47 6.70 -12.97
CA ALA A 53 9.88 6.94 -13.23
C ALA A 53 10.04 8.02 -14.31
N ASN A 54 11.22 8.66 -14.33
CA ASN A 54 11.55 9.57 -15.41
C ASN A 54 11.56 8.81 -16.75
N TYR A 55 11.01 9.40 -17.82
CA TYR A 55 10.88 8.77 -19.13
C TYR A 55 12.23 8.36 -19.77
N LYS A 56 13.34 8.97 -19.35
CA LYS A 56 14.69 8.60 -19.79
C LYS A 56 15.26 7.41 -19.02
N PHE A 57 14.71 7.08 -17.85
CA PHE A 57 15.23 6.05 -16.96
C PHE A 57 15.45 4.68 -17.63
N PRO A 58 14.53 4.17 -18.47
CA PRO A 58 14.72 2.92 -19.19
C PRO A 58 15.95 2.91 -20.11
N LYS A 59 16.29 4.09 -20.67
CA LYS A 59 17.43 4.23 -21.61
C LYS A 59 18.75 4.45 -20.89
N THR A 60 18.73 5.22 -19.79
CA THR A 60 19.96 5.59 -19.08
C THR A 60 20.40 4.52 -18.07
N HIS A 61 19.45 3.75 -17.53
CA HIS A 61 19.70 2.73 -16.51
C HIS A 61 18.85 1.47 -16.76
N PRO A 62 19.05 0.75 -17.87
CA PRO A 62 18.15 -0.33 -18.27
C PRO A 62 18.06 -1.47 -17.26
N ALA A 63 19.16 -1.89 -16.64
CA ALA A 63 19.15 -2.93 -15.61
C ALA A 63 18.35 -2.51 -14.37
N ALA A 64 18.58 -1.30 -13.88
CA ALA A 64 17.84 -0.76 -12.74
C ALA A 64 16.34 -0.58 -13.07
N TYR A 65 16.03 -0.17 -14.29
CA TYR A 65 14.63 -0.08 -14.73
C TYR A 65 13.96 -1.45 -14.80
N THR A 66 14.67 -2.49 -15.25
CA THR A 66 14.15 -3.87 -15.27
C THR A 66 13.80 -4.32 -13.85
N ALA A 67 14.70 -4.15 -12.89
CA ALA A 67 14.44 -4.45 -11.49
C ALA A 67 13.25 -3.64 -10.94
N PHE A 68 13.23 -2.32 -11.15
CA PHE A 68 12.15 -1.44 -10.74
C PHE A 68 10.79 -1.86 -11.32
N SER A 69 10.77 -2.34 -12.57
CA SER A 69 9.54 -2.79 -13.23
C SER A 69 8.97 -4.05 -12.58
N LYS A 70 9.82 -4.94 -12.06
CA LYS A 70 9.42 -6.16 -11.38
C LYS A 70 8.90 -5.93 -9.96
N ILE A 71 9.30 -4.84 -9.28
CA ILE A 71 8.87 -4.56 -7.90
C ILE A 71 7.35 -4.62 -7.82
N SER A 72 6.85 -5.47 -6.93
CA SER A 72 5.42 -5.62 -6.67
C SER A 72 5.25 -6.01 -5.20
N PHE A 73 4.67 -5.12 -4.42
CA PHE A 73 4.36 -5.35 -3.02
C PHE A 73 2.87 -5.52 -2.84
N THR A 74 2.49 -6.44 -1.97
CA THR A 74 1.10 -6.59 -1.53
C THR A 74 0.73 -5.48 -0.55
N SER A 75 -0.56 -5.30 -0.29
CA SER A 75 -1.03 -4.37 0.77
C SER A 75 -0.48 -4.76 2.14
N THR A 76 -0.32 -6.06 2.38
CA THR A 76 0.27 -6.57 3.64
C THR A 76 1.73 -6.17 3.77
N ASP A 77 2.55 -6.32 2.71
CA ASP A 77 3.96 -5.93 2.73
C ASP A 77 4.11 -4.44 3.05
N ILE A 78 3.31 -3.61 2.39
CA ILE A 78 3.34 -2.16 2.61
C ILE A 78 2.85 -1.81 4.02
N GLY A 79 1.78 -2.46 4.50
CA GLY A 79 1.26 -2.28 5.85
C GLY A 79 2.30 -2.63 6.92
N GLN A 80 3.03 -3.74 6.75
CA GLN A 80 4.12 -4.13 7.64
C GLN A 80 5.25 -3.10 7.66
N MET A 81 5.71 -2.64 6.48
CA MET A 81 6.73 -1.59 6.41
C MET A 81 6.26 -0.28 7.06
N ALA A 82 5.00 0.10 6.86
CA ALA A 82 4.42 1.27 7.49
C ALA A 82 4.34 1.12 9.02
N ALA A 83 4.00 -0.07 9.53
CA ALA A 83 3.95 -0.33 10.97
C ALA A 83 5.31 -0.14 11.64
N LEU A 84 6.40 -0.60 11.02
CA LEU A 84 7.75 -0.38 11.54
C LEU A 84 8.08 1.12 11.75
N VAL A 85 7.54 1.99 10.88
CA VAL A 85 7.76 3.45 10.99
C VAL A 85 6.73 4.08 11.92
N ASP A 86 5.44 3.80 11.72
CA ASP A 86 4.36 4.55 12.38
C ASP A 86 4.08 4.03 13.80
N VAL A 87 4.26 2.74 14.05
CA VAL A 87 4.02 2.10 15.35
C VAL A 87 5.33 1.94 16.11
N ASP A 88 6.34 1.29 15.52
CA ASP A 88 7.62 0.98 16.17
C ASP A 88 8.60 2.17 16.18
N LYS A 89 8.24 3.28 15.52
CA LYS A 89 9.03 4.53 15.47
C LYS A 89 10.43 4.38 14.90
N MET A 90 10.63 3.38 14.05
CA MET A 90 11.90 3.21 13.34
C MET A 90 12.11 4.32 12.31
N SER A 91 13.37 4.63 12.00
CA SER A 91 13.66 5.46 10.83
C SER A 91 13.23 4.72 9.55
N HIS A 92 12.87 5.45 8.50
CA HIS A 92 12.50 4.83 7.21
C HIS A 92 13.61 3.91 6.67
N GLN A 93 14.88 4.28 6.88
CA GLN A 93 16.02 3.48 6.44
C GLN A 93 16.15 2.18 7.24
N ASP A 94 15.97 2.23 8.55
CA ASP A 94 16.08 1.05 9.41
C ASP A 94 14.87 0.13 9.21
N ALA A 95 13.66 0.70 9.04
CA ALA A 95 12.47 -0.06 8.69
C ALA A 95 12.65 -0.81 7.35
N ALA A 96 13.17 -0.13 6.32
CA ALA A 96 13.45 -0.75 5.03
C ALA A 96 14.49 -1.87 5.15
N LYS A 97 15.59 -1.65 5.87
CA LYS A 97 16.63 -2.69 6.10
C LYS A 97 16.07 -3.88 6.86
N SER A 98 15.29 -3.63 7.91
CA SER A 98 14.69 -4.68 8.73
C SER A 98 13.72 -5.52 7.89
N TRP A 99 12.85 -4.86 7.12
CA TRP A 99 11.90 -5.57 6.27
C TRP A 99 12.59 -6.38 5.18
N LEU A 100 13.58 -5.80 4.48
CA LEU A 100 14.35 -6.49 3.45
C LEU A 100 15.09 -7.71 4.00
N ALA A 101 15.65 -7.63 5.21
CA ALA A 101 16.34 -8.76 5.84
C ALA A 101 15.39 -9.92 6.18
N ALA A 102 14.14 -9.61 6.50
CA ALA A 102 13.13 -10.60 6.87
C ALA A 102 12.38 -11.20 5.67
N HIS A 103 12.40 -10.56 4.50
CA HIS A 103 11.58 -10.92 3.34
C HIS A 103 12.42 -11.06 2.05
N GLU A 104 13.55 -11.75 2.15
CA GLU A 104 14.46 -11.96 1.00
C GLU A 104 13.77 -12.72 -0.14
N ASP A 105 12.88 -13.64 0.19
CA ASP A 105 12.05 -14.40 -0.75
C ASP A 105 11.11 -13.51 -1.58
N VAL A 106 10.68 -12.38 -1.06
CA VAL A 106 9.79 -11.44 -1.75
C VAL A 106 10.57 -10.54 -2.71
N TRP A 107 11.67 -9.92 -2.26
CA TRP A 107 12.35 -8.89 -3.05
C TRP A 107 13.45 -9.42 -3.98
N LYS A 108 14.09 -10.54 -3.64
CA LYS A 108 15.19 -11.09 -4.43
C LYS A 108 14.83 -11.36 -5.90
N PRO A 109 13.65 -11.91 -6.22
CA PRO A 109 13.22 -12.09 -7.61
C PRO A 109 13.13 -10.80 -8.43
N PHE A 110 13.07 -9.64 -7.78
CA PHE A 110 13.04 -8.36 -8.49
C PHE A 110 14.39 -7.99 -9.09
N THR A 111 15.49 -8.53 -8.55
CA THR A 111 16.86 -8.24 -8.98
C THR A 111 17.46 -9.30 -9.90
N GLU A 112 16.79 -10.39 -10.09
CA GLU A 112 17.13 -11.47 -11.04
C GLU A 112 16.44 -11.23 -12.40
#